data_b41fe8e80ca2796d84317ff1ca349b03
#
_entry.id   b41fe8e80ca2796d84317ff1ca349b03
#
_cell.length_a   1.000
_cell.length_b   1.000
_cell.length_c   1.000
_cell.angle_alpha   90.00
_cell.angle_beta   90.00
_cell.angle_gamma   90.00
#
_symmetry.space_group_name_H-M   'P 1'
#
loop_
_entity.id
_entity.type
_entity.pdbx_description
1 polymer ?
#
loop_
_entity_poly.entity_id
_entity_poly.type
_entity_poly.pdbx_seq_one_letter_code
_entity_poly.pdbx_strand_id
1 'polypeptide(L)'
;MMLKVSIIILNWNGWKDTIECLESLYQITYPNYEVVVVDNGSEDESIEKIIEYCEGKIKVESKFFEYDPSNKPIKVIEYTRAEAGGGKEEEIDSLPSNRKMIIIKNEKNYGFAEGNNIGMRYALKALNPDYILLLNNDTVVDREFLGELMKVAESNGMIGFVGAKVYFYDKSNVIQFTGGGKIDLTRGKAPRIASGKIDNGQYDNC
;
A
#
# COMPACT_ATOMS: atom_id res chain seq x y z
N MET A 1 18.94 3.13 -12.35
CA MET A 1 18.67 2.48 -11.03
C MET A 1 17.17 2.59 -10.83
N MET A 2 16.47 1.52 -10.43
CA MET A 2 15.03 1.64 -10.15
C MET A 2 14.83 2.47 -8.88
N LEU A 3 13.91 3.42 -8.91
CA LEU A 3 13.60 4.33 -7.81
C LEU A 3 12.95 3.57 -6.65
N LYS A 4 13.22 4.01 -5.45
CA LYS A 4 12.72 3.36 -4.24
C LYS A 4 11.35 3.90 -3.86
N VAL A 5 10.39 2.99 -3.62
CA VAL A 5 9.04 3.34 -3.23
C VAL A 5 8.75 2.82 -1.82
N SER A 6 8.33 3.71 -0.90
CA SER A 6 7.78 3.28 0.39
C SER A 6 6.26 3.21 0.31
N ILE A 7 5.71 2.03 0.56
CA ILE A 7 4.28 1.74 0.50
C ILE A 7 3.74 1.75 1.92
N ILE A 8 2.84 2.69 2.21
CA ILE A 8 2.22 2.88 3.51
C ILE A 8 0.82 2.30 3.49
N ILE A 9 0.55 1.36 4.39
CA ILE A 9 -0.75 0.71 4.55
C ILE A 9 -1.24 0.99 5.96
N LEU A 10 -2.43 1.58 6.10
CA LEU A 10 -3.05 1.85 7.39
C LEU A 10 -4.02 0.73 7.73
N ASN A 11 -3.81 0.06 8.86
CA ASN A 11 -4.71 -0.93 9.41
C ASN A 11 -5.42 -0.40 10.67
N TRP A 12 -6.70 -0.72 10.81
CA TRP A 12 -7.46 -0.57 12.05
C TRP A 12 -8.59 -1.59 12.08
N ASN A 13 -8.45 -2.61 12.94
CA ASN A 13 -9.42 -3.71 13.10
C ASN A 13 -9.81 -4.37 11.76
N GLY A 14 -8.83 -4.54 10.86
CA GLY A 14 -9.08 -4.98 9.48
C GLY A 14 -8.04 -5.96 8.95
N TRP A 15 -7.54 -6.87 9.79
CA TRP A 15 -6.46 -7.79 9.44
C TRP A 15 -6.75 -8.68 8.22
N LYS A 16 -8.02 -9.06 8.00
CA LYS A 16 -8.39 -9.93 6.86
C LYS A 16 -8.14 -9.22 5.54
N ASP A 17 -8.62 -8.00 5.42
CA ASP A 17 -8.40 -7.18 4.23
C ASP A 17 -6.91 -6.86 4.08
N THR A 18 -6.24 -6.54 5.20
CA THR A 18 -4.81 -6.24 5.22
C THR A 18 -3.97 -7.41 4.72
N ILE A 19 -4.22 -8.65 5.12
CA ILE A 19 -3.44 -9.79 4.63
C ILE A 19 -3.74 -10.13 3.16
N GLU A 20 -4.96 -9.90 2.67
CA GLU A 20 -5.28 -10.04 1.25
C GLU A 20 -4.56 -8.97 0.41
N CYS A 21 -4.56 -7.73 0.87
CA CYS A 21 -3.80 -6.64 0.27
C CYS A 21 -2.30 -6.97 0.23
N LEU A 22 -1.72 -7.37 1.36
CA LEU A 22 -0.30 -7.74 1.47
C LEU A 22 0.06 -8.91 0.55
N GLU A 23 -0.78 -9.94 0.46
CA GLU A 23 -0.49 -11.08 -0.42
C GLU A 23 -0.45 -10.67 -1.89
N SER A 24 -1.37 -9.83 -2.36
CA SER A 24 -1.30 -9.29 -3.72
C SER A 24 -0.07 -8.40 -3.92
N LEU A 25 0.28 -7.60 -2.93
CA LEU A 25 1.41 -6.69 -2.96
C LEU A 25 2.76 -7.43 -3.02
N TYR A 26 2.92 -8.52 -2.27
CA TYR A 26 4.16 -9.29 -2.28
C TYR A 26 4.35 -10.15 -3.53
N GLN A 27 3.39 -10.15 -4.47
CA GLN A 27 3.48 -10.79 -5.78
C GLN A 27 3.77 -9.81 -6.92
N ILE A 28 3.96 -8.50 -6.64
CA ILE A 28 4.25 -7.52 -7.69
C ILE A 28 5.63 -7.72 -8.30
N THR A 29 5.77 -7.26 -9.55
CA THR A 29 7.03 -7.40 -10.32
C THR A 29 8.03 -6.28 -10.06
N TYR A 30 7.59 -5.14 -9.52
CA TYR A 30 8.49 -4.02 -9.17
C TYR A 30 9.39 -4.39 -7.99
N PRO A 31 10.74 -4.37 -8.11
CA PRO A 31 11.61 -5.00 -7.11
C PRO A 31 12.08 -4.06 -5.99
N ASN A 32 11.96 -2.73 -6.13
CA ASN A 32 12.58 -1.77 -5.20
C ASN A 32 11.53 -1.00 -4.39
N TYR A 33 10.93 -1.69 -3.42
CA TYR A 33 9.94 -1.10 -2.52
C TYR A 33 10.15 -1.52 -1.06
N GLU A 34 9.56 -0.78 -0.14
CA GLU A 34 9.48 -1.09 1.29
C GLU A 34 8.02 -1.02 1.74
N VAL A 35 7.57 -1.99 2.52
CA VAL A 35 6.21 -2.02 3.07
C VAL A 35 6.22 -1.57 4.52
N VAL A 36 5.40 -0.56 4.82
CA VAL A 36 5.17 -0.05 6.16
C VAL A 36 3.68 -0.16 6.49
N VAL A 37 3.34 -1.10 7.35
CA VAL A 37 1.99 -1.21 7.91
C VAL A 37 1.93 -0.37 9.17
N VAL A 38 1.00 0.57 9.22
CA VAL A 38 0.71 1.35 10.44
C VAL A 38 -0.56 0.78 11.06
N ASP A 39 -0.42 0.10 12.18
CA ASP A 39 -1.56 -0.30 12.97
C ASP A 39 -2.03 0.88 13.81
N ASN A 40 -3.25 1.34 13.55
CA ASN A 40 -3.78 2.56 14.12
C ASN A 40 -4.52 2.34 15.46
N GLY A 41 -3.91 1.53 16.33
CA GLY A 41 -4.46 1.18 17.61
C GLY A 41 -5.63 0.20 17.48
N SER A 42 -5.42 -0.90 16.78
CA SER A 42 -6.42 -1.98 16.69
C SER A 42 -6.64 -2.61 18.07
N GLU A 43 -7.89 -2.97 18.32
CA GLU A 43 -8.33 -3.63 19.57
C GLU A 43 -8.67 -5.12 19.33
N ASP A 44 -8.55 -5.57 18.08
CA ASP A 44 -8.71 -6.96 17.67
C ASP A 44 -7.35 -7.69 17.53
N GLU A 45 -7.35 -8.89 16.99
CA GLU A 45 -6.14 -9.70 16.76
C GLU A 45 -5.32 -9.24 15.52
N SER A 46 -5.46 -7.99 15.06
CA SER A 46 -4.88 -7.53 13.78
C SER A 46 -3.37 -7.72 13.73
N ILE A 47 -2.64 -7.31 14.75
CA ILE A 47 -1.18 -7.39 14.75
C ILE A 47 -0.72 -8.85 14.72
N GLU A 48 -1.28 -9.69 15.59
CA GLU A 48 -0.97 -11.12 15.70
C GLU A 48 -1.25 -11.83 14.38
N LYS A 49 -2.40 -11.56 13.75
CA LYS A 49 -2.80 -12.21 12.50
C LYS A 49 -1.94 -11.77 11.30
N ILE A 50 -1.55 -10.52 11.25
CA ILE A 50 -0.62 -10.02 10.23
C ILE A 50 0.76 -10.68 10.40
N ILE A 51 1.24 -10.85 11.62
CA ILE A 51 2.50 -11.55 11.92
C ILE A 51 2.39 -13.04 11.54
N GLU A 52 1.32 -13.72 11.93
CA GLU A 52 1.08 -15.13 11.56
C GLU A 52 1.05 -15.32 10.04
N TYR A 53 0.46 -14.38 9.30
CA TYR A 53 0.52 -14.36 7.83
C TYR A 53 1.97 -14.24 7.32
N CYS A 54 2.74 -13.31 7.87
CA CYS A 54 4.16 -13.14 7.49
C CYS A 54 5.01 -14.38 7.76
N GLU A 55 4.70 -15.12 8.79
CA GLU A 55 5.33 -16.41 9.12
C GLU A 55 4.88 -17.57 8.22
N GLY A 56 3.84 -17.37 7.38
CA GLY A 56 3.28 -18.40 6.52
C GLY A 56 2.29 -19.34 7.22
N LYS A 57 1.80 -18.97 8.40
CA LYS A 57 0.82 -19.76 9.18
C LYS A 57 -0.62 -19.56 8.71
N ILE A 58 -0.90 -18.46 8.00
CA ILE A 58 -2.20 -18.15 7.44
C ILE A 58 -2.11 -18.20 5.92
N LYS A 59 -2.94 -19.06 5.31
CA LYS A 59 -3.16 -19.07 3.86
C LYS A 59 -4.25 -18.07 3.50
N VAL A 60 -3.96 -17.17 2.58
CA VAL A 60 -4.92 -16.18 2.09
C VAL A 60 -5.70 -16.77 0.91
N GLU A 61 -7.03 -16.62 0.94
CA GLU A 61 -7.91 -16.95 -0.17
C GLU A 61 -8.39 -15.67 -0.84
N SER A 62 -8.24 -15.58 -2.16
CA SER A 62 -8.71 -14.45 -2.96
C SER A 62 -9.21 -14.94 -4.32
N LYS A 63 -10.16 -14.22 -4.88
CA LYS A 63 -10.64 -14.47 -6.26
C LYS A 63 -9.73 -13.84 -7.34
N PHE A 64 -8.71 -13.07 -6.94
CA PHE A 64 -7.86 -12.31 -7.85
C PHE A 64 -6.48 -12.93 -8.05
N PHE A 65 -6.02 -13.74 -7.11
CA PHE A 65 -4.70 -14.34 -7.16
C PHE A 65 -4.68 -15.69 -6.42
N GLU A 66 -3.66 -16.49 -6.68
CA GLU A 66 -3.34 -17.68 -5.89
C GLU A 66 -2.33 -17.32 -4.80
N TYR A 67 -2.48 -17.93 -3.61
CA TYR A 67 -1.54 -17.77 -2.50
C TYR A 67 -0.16 -18.29 -2.88
N ASP A 68 0.87 -17.46 -2.68
CA ASP A 68 2.26 -17.84 -2.94
C ASP A 68 3.05 -18.05 -1.63
N PRO A 69 3.28 -19.31 -1.22
CA PRO A 69 4.09 -19.59 -0.03
C PRO A 69 5.59 -19.35 -0.25
N SER A 70 6.04 -19.16 -1.49
CA SER A 70 7.47 -19.09 -1.80
C SER A 70 8.15 -17.83 -1.26
N ASN A 71 7.37 -16.77 -0.99
CA ASN A 71 7.87 -15.53 -0.39
C ASN A 71 7.83 -15.52 1.15
N LYS A 72 7.45 -16.62 1.79
CA LYS A 72 7.43 -16.74 3.25
C LYS A 72 8.71 -17.43 3.78
N PRO A 73 9.14 -17.15 5.01
CA PRO A 73 8.62 -16.09 5.88
C PRO A 73 9.04 -14.68 5.41
N ILE A 74 8.20 -13.68 5.74
CA ILE A 74 8.52 -12.27 5.61
C ILE A 74 9.04 -11.79 6.96
N LYS A 75 10.23 -11.21 6.99
CA LYS A 75 10.82 -10.65 8.22
C LYS A 75 10.02 -9.41 8.64
N VAL A 76 9.44 -9.44 9.82
CA VAL A 76 8.72 -8.29 10.40
C VAL A 76 9.61 -7.57 11.39
N ILE A 77 9.61 -6.24 11.31
CA ILE A 77 10.17 -5.35 12.34
C ILE A 77 9.04 -4.53 12.91
N GLU A 78 8.93 -4.57 14.20
CA GLU A 78 7.89 -3.89 14.94
C GLU A 78 8.48 -2.68 15.66
N TYR A 79 7.80 -1.54 15.51
CA TYR A 79 8.09 -0.32 16.26
C TYR A 79 6.82 0.19 16.94
N THR A 80 6.97 0.71 18.14
CA THR A 80 6.00 1.65 18.66
C THR A 80 6.10 2.95 17.88
N ARG A 81 5.07 3.80 17.96
CA ARG A 81 5.11 5.15 17.36
C ARG A 81 6.33 5.97 17.83
N ALA A 82 6.71 5.84 19.10
CA ALA A 82 7.87 6.54 19.66
C ALA A 82 9.19 6.04 19.06
N GLU A 83 9.33 4.74 18.91
CA GLU A 83 10.54 4.09 18.36
C GLU A 83 10.68 4.30 16.84
N ALA A 84 9.57 4.40 16.10
CA ALA A 84 9.56 4.63 14.66
C ALA A 84 10.35 5.88 14.22
N GLY A 85 10.60 6.81 15.15
CA GLY A 85 11.51 7.94 14.95
C GLY A 85 13.00 7.61 15.12
N GLY A 86 13.37 6.41 15.58
CA GLY A 86 14.72 6.12 16.11
C GLY A 86 15.68 5.49 15.15
N GLY A 87 15.26 4.80 14.11
CA GLY A 87 16.28 4.24 13.26
C GLY A 87 15.91 2.99 12.48
N LYS A 88 16.79 2.70 11.59
CA LYS A 88 16.82 1.62 10.65
C LYS A 88 17.61 0.45 11.24
N GLU A 89 17.09 -0.75 11.18
CA GLU A 89 17.90 -1.93 11.43
C GLU A 89 18.69 -2.31 10.18
N GLU A 90 20.03 -2.33 10.26
CA GLU A 90 20.91 -2.66 9.14
C GLU A 90 20.62 -4.03 8.52
N GLU A 91 20.14 -4.97 9.32
CA GLU A 91 19.82 -6.33 8.88
C GLU A 91 18.68 -6.37 7.85
N ILE A 92 17.77 -5.40 7.87
CA ILE A 92 16.65 -5.29 6.91
C ILE A 92 17.10 -4.85 5.53
N ASP A 93 18.09 -4.01 5.44
CA ASP A 93 18.54 -3.49 4.15
C ASP A 93 19.12 -4.57 3.24
N SER A 94 19.65 -5.63 3.81
CA SER A 94 20.19 -6.77 3.06
C SER A 94 19.12 -7.70 2.49
N LEU A 95 17.86 -7.58 2.95
CA LEU A 95 16.77 -8.43 2.49
C LEU A 95 16.06 -7.85 1.25
N PRO A 96 15.64 -8.71 0.31
CA PRO A 96 14.84 -8.26 -0.82
C PRO A 96 13.47 -7.72 -0.36
N SER A 97 12.90 -6.82 -1.15
CA SER A 97 11.64 -6.12 -0.83
C SER A 97 10.50 -7.04 -0.42
N ASN A 98 10.36 -8.17 -1.11
CA ASN A 98 9.31 -9.16 -0.85
C ASN A 98 9.59 -10.09 0.35
N ARG A 99 10.61 -9.81 1.17
CA ARG A 99 11.00 -10.63 2.33
C ARG A 99 11.00 -9.84 3.64
N LYS A 100 10.54 -8.60 3.63
CA LYS A 100 10.58 -7.72 4.79
C LYS A 100 9.35 -6.83 4.88
N MET A 101 8.99 -6.46 6.09
CA MET A 101 7.90 -5.55 6.41
C MET A 101 8.18 -4.81 7.71
N ILE A 102 7.75 -3.55 7.79
CA ILE A 102 7.78 -2.75 9.01
C ILE A 102 6.35 -2.64 9.53
N ILE A 103 6.14 -2.86 10.83
CA ILE A 103 4.89 -2.57 11.52
C ILE A 103 5.12 -1.45 12.52
N ILE A 104 4.35 -0.37 12.42
CA ILE A 104 4.33 0.71 13.41
C ILE A 104 3.03 0.58 14.21
N LYS A 105 3.16 0.40 15.53
CA LYS A 105 2.03 0.23 16.44
C LYS A 105 1.71 1.56 17.12
N ASN A 106 0.52 2.11 16.82
CA ASN A 106 0.00 3.27 17.50
C ASN A 106 -0.74 2.88 18.79
N GLU A 107 -0.71 3.74 19.79
CA GLU A 107 -1.37 3.51 21.08
C GLU A 107 -2.88 3.68 21.01
N LYS A 108 -3.40 4.32 19.95
CA LYS A 108 -4.81 4.58 19.71
C LYS A 108 -5.08 4.91 18.24
N ASN A 109 -6.33 4.95 17.86
CA ASN A 109 -6.73 5.44 16.54
C ASN A 109 -6.57 6.97 16.44
N TYR A 110 -5.65 7.41 15.59
CA TYR A 110 -5.40 8.82 15.26
C TYR A 110 -6.18 9.32 14.04
N GLY A 111 -7.06 8.48 13.48
CA GLY A 111 -7.77 8.75 12.24
C GLY A 111 -6.92 8.48 10.99
N PHE A 112 -7.58 8.53 9.83
CA PHE A 112 -6.98 8.14 8.55
C PHE A 112 -5.76 9.01 8.17
N ALA A 113 -5.91 10.32 8.24
CA ALA A 113 -4.86 11.24 7.79
C ALA A 113 -3.61 11.17 8.67
N GLU A 114 -3.77 11.22 9.99
CA GLU A 114 -2.61 11.18 10.89
C GLU A 114 -1.98 9.79 10.94
N GLY A 115 -2.76 8.71 10.87
CA GLY A 115 -2.23 7.35 10.74
C GLY A 115 -1.28 7.22 9.54
N ASN A 116 -1.71 7.66 8.36
CA ASN A 116 -0.86 7.69 7.17
C ASN A 116 0.35 8.63 7.35
N ASN A 117 0.17 9.80 7.95
CA ASN A 117 1.26 10.73 8.21
C ASN A 117 2.36 10.14 9.12
N ILE A 118 2.00 9.30 10.09
CA ILE A 118 2.98 8.59 10.93
C ILE A 118 3.87 7.69 10.06
N GLY A 119 3.28 6.88 9.18
CA GLY A 119 4.02 6.03 8.26
C GLY A 119 4.89 6.84 7.28
N MET A 120 4.36 7.92 6.72
CA MET A 120 5.10 8.80 5.81
C MET A 120 6.31 9.45 6.50
N ARG A 121 6.14 9.97 7.72
CA ARG A 121 7.27 10.58 8.47
C ARG A 121 8.36 9.55 8.77
N TYR A 122 7.97 8.33 9.14
CA TYR A 122 8.92 7.25 9.33
C TYR A 122 9.67 6.94 8.02
N ALA A 123 8.95 6.73 6.91
CA ALA A 123 9.54 6.42 5.63
C ALA A 123 10.54 7.50 5.17
N LEU A 124 10.15 8.77 5.25
CA LEU A 124 11.03 9.89 4.89
C LEU A 124 12.29 9.98 5.76
N LYS A 125 12.19 9.64 7.04
CA LYS A 125 13.30 9.76 7.99
C LYS A 125 14.24 8.54 7.93
N ALA A 126 13.68 7.34 7.85
CA ALA A 126 14.42 6.10 8.04
C ALA A 126 14.74 5.38 6.72
N LEU A 127 13.84 5.43 5.74
CA LEU A 127 13.94 4.64 4.51
C LEU A 127 14.45 5.46 3.31
N ASN A 128 14.33 6.79 3.38
CA ASN A 128 14.76 7.72 2.31
C ASN A 128 14.25 7.30 0.90
N PRO A 129 12.93 7.16 0.69
CA PRO A 129 12.39 6.78 -0.58
C PRO A 129 12.39 7.92 -1.61
N ASP A 130 12.39 7.58 -2.89
CA ASP A 130 12.16 8.53 -3.97
C ASP A 130 10.67 8.88 -4.08
N TYR A 131 9.79 7.91 -3.79
CA TYR A 131 8.33 8.05 -3.83
C TYR A 131 7.66 7.40 -2.62
N ILE A 132 6.51 7.92 -2.24
CA ILE A 132 5.62 7.32 -1.24
C ILE A 132 4.30 6.95 -1.92
N LEU A 133 3.87 5.71 -1.74
CA LEU A 133 2.55 5.22 -2.13
C LEU A 133 1.69 5.05 -0.87
N LEU A 134 0.51 5.68 -0.84
CA LEU A 134 -0.52 5.37 0.15
C LEU A 134 -1.45 4.33 -0.44
N LEU A 135 -1.53 3.17 0.17
CA LEU A 135 -2.36 2.05 -0.27
C LEU A 135 -3.36 1.69 0.83
N ASN A 136 -4.65 1.70 0.50
CA ASN A 136 -5.67 1.24 1.44
C ASN A 136 -5.54 -0.27 1.67
N ASN A 137 -5.78 -0.71 2.90
CA ASN A 137 -5.65 -2.10 3.29
C ASN A 137 -6.74 -3.03 2.71
N ASP A 138 -7.84 -2.47 2.20
CA ASP A 138 -8.95 -3.15 1.54
C ASP A 138 -8.81 -3.18 0.00
N THR A 139 -7.59 -3.16 -0.50
CA THR A 139 -7.26 -3.11 -1.92
C THR A 139 -6.47 -4.35 -2.35
N VAL A 140 -6.83 -4.95 -3.47
CA VAL A 140 -6.04 -5.96 -4.17
C VAL A 140 -5.37 -5.30 -5.37
N VAL A 141 -4.06 -5.49 -5.53
CA VAL A 141 -3.28 -4.83 -6.58
C VAL A 141 -2.91 -5.79 -7.70
N ASP A 142 -2.85 -5.27 -8.94
CA ASP A 142 -2.30 -5.98 -10.08
C ASP A 142 -0.78 -6.11 -9.95
N ARG A 143 -0.20 -7.17 -10.51
CA ARG A 143 1.24 -7.45 -10.40
C ARG A 143 2.11 -6.36 -11.01
N GLU A 144 1.65 -5.69 -12.05
CA GLU A 144 2.39 -4.63 -12.77
C GLU A 144 2.05 -3.22 -12.27
N PHE A 145 1.08 -3.06 -11.35
CA PHE A 145 0.50 -1.76 -11.01
C PHE A 145 1.55 -0.72 -10.59
N LEU A 146 2.53 -1.12 -9.76
CA LEU A 146 3.55 -0.19 -9.28
C LEU A 146 4.50 0.22 -10.39
N GLY A 147 4.86 -0.71 -11.26
CA GLY A 147 5.68 -0.43 -12.44
C GLY A 147 5.01 0.56 -13.39
N GLU A 148 3.70 0.41 -13.62
CA GLU A 148 2.93 1.33 -14.47
C GLU A 148 2.78 2.72 -13.82
N LEU A 149 2.53 2.80 -12.51
CA LEU A 149 2.53 4.07 -11.78
C LEU A 149 3.87 4.79 -11.90
N MET A 150 4.97 4.06 -11.75
CA MET A 150 6.31 4.62 -11.83
C MET A 150 6.66 5.13 -13.24
N LYS A 151 6.26 4.42 -14.29
CA LYS A 151 6.42 4.90 -15.68
C LYS A 151 5.74 6.23 -15.90
N VAL A 152 4.52 6.41 -15.37
CA VAL A 152 3.80 7.68 -15.45
C VAL A 152 4.50 8.76 -14.62
N ALA A 153 4.84 8.47 -13.38
CA ALA A 153 5.50 9.42 -12.48
C ALA A 153 6.80 9.99 -13.07
N GLU A 154 7.58 9.14 -13.76
CA GLU A 154 8.86 9.52 -14.36
C GLU A 154 8.74 10.10 -15.77
N SER A 155 7.56 10.03 -16.41
CA SER A 155 7.37 10.53 -17.77
C SER A 155 7.53 12.03 -17.92
N ASN A 156 7.29 12.80 -16.85
CA ASN A 156 7.41 14.25 -16.82
C ASN A 156 7.74 14.73 -15.41
N GLY A 157 8.85 15.44 -15.25
CA GLY A 157 9.31 15.98 -13.97
C GLY A 157 8.38 17.00 -13.29
N MET A 158 7.27 17.38 -13.93
CA MET A 158 6.23 18.23 -13.32
C MET A 158 5.10 17.41 -12.65
N ILE A 159 5.11 16.09 -12.78
CA ILE A 159 4.11 15.21 -12.15
C ILE A 159 4.42 15.10 -10.66
N GLY A 160 3.56 15.64 -9.82
CA GLY A 160 3.68 15.55 -8.36
C GLY A 160 2.89 14.39 -7.74
N PHE A 161 1.82 13.94 -8.41
CA PHE A 161 0.95 12.86 -7.93
C PHE A 161 0.49 11.98 -9.09
N VAL A 162 0.43 10.67 -8.83
CA VAL A 162 -0.11 9.67 -9.76
C VAL A 162 -1.09 8.80 -9.00
N GLY A 163 -2.20 8.44 -9.63
CA GLY A 163 -3.19 7.53 -9.07
C GLY A 163 -3.54 6.41 -10.05
N ALA A 164 -3.79 5.22 -9.53
CA ALA A 164 -4.21 4.09 -10.33
C ALA A 164 -5.69 4.17 -10.72
N LYS A 165 -6.06 3.46 -11.80
CA LYS A 165 -7.45 3.10 -12.07
C LYS A 165 -7.87 2.03 -11.06
N VAL A 166 -9.00 2.24 -10.38
CA VAL A 166 -9.51 1.34 -9.36
C VAL A 166 -10.88 0.83 -9.76
N TYR A 167 -11.11 -0.46 -9.60
CA TYR A 167 -12.39 -1.12 -9.84
C TYR A 167 -13.08 -1.48 -8.52
N PHE A 168 -14.40 -1.70 -8.58
CA PHE A 168 -15.11 -2.26 -7.44
C PHE A 168 -14.68 -3.72 -7.23
N TYR A 169 -14.44 -4.10 -5.99
CA TYR A 169 -14.00 -5.45 -5.62
C TYR A 169 -14.92 -6.55 -6.17
N ASP A 170 -16.25 -6.37 -6.02
CA ASP A 170 -17.24 -7.34 -6.48
C ASP A 170 -17.60 -7.24 -7.98
N LYS A 171 -17.11 -6.18 -8.66
CA LYS A 171 -17.41 -5.88 -10.06
C LYS A 171 -16.13 -5.43 -10.75
N SER A 172 -15.23 -6.37 -11.02
CA SER A 172 -13.87 -6.12 -11.51
C SER A 172 -13.75 -5.44 -12.87
N ASN A 173 -14.85 -5.21 -13.57
CA ASN A 173 -14.93 -4.44 -14.81
C ASN A 173 -15.66 -3.09 -14.65
N VAL A 174 -16.08 -2.73 -13.43
CA VAL A 174 -16.77 -1.47 -13.13
C VAL A 174 -15.80 -0.54 -12.41
N ILE A 175 -15.56 0.62 -13.00
CA ILE A 175 -14.65 1.62 -12.46
C ILE A 175 -15.21 2.22 -11.18
N GLN A 176 -14.42 2.24 -10.12
CA GLN A 176 -14.66 2.99 -8.90
C GLN A 176 -14.02 4.38 -8.98
N PHE A 177 -12.77 4.45 -9.51
CA PHE A 177 -11.98 5.66 -9.64
C PHE A 177 -10.98 5.53 -10.81
N THR A 178 -10.70 6.63 -11.50
CA THR A 178 -9.81 6.64 -12.69
C THR A 178 -8.40 7.17 -12.42
N GLY A 179 -8.00 7.31 -11.17
CA GLY A 179 -6.68 7.84 -10.81
C GLY A 179 -6.55 9.37 -10.85
N GLY A 180 -7.47 10.08 -11.45
CA GLY A 180 -7.43 11.53 -11.57
C GLY A 180 -8.80 12.20 -11.60
N GLY A 181 -8.81 13.53 -11.55
CA GLY A 181 -10.02 14.33 -11.60
C GLY A 181 -9.74 15.82 -11.55
N LYS A 182 -10.71 16.63 -11.95
CA LYS A 182 -10.62 18.09 -11.82
C LYS A 182 -11.23 18.54 -10.50
N ILE A 183 -10.51 19.35 -9.74
CA ILE A 183 -11.02 19.97 -8.53
C ILE A 183 -11.66 21.30 -8.91
N ASP A 184 -12.95 21.44 -8.61
CA ASP A 184 -13.64 22.74 -8.66
C ASP A 184 -13.31 23.50 -7.37
N LEU A 185 -12.31 24.36 -7.46
CA LEU A 185 -11.84 25.15 -6.30
C LEU A 185 -12.89 26.16 -5.82
N THR A 186 -13.84 26.56 -6.69
CA THR A 186 -14.89 27.51 -6.33
C THR A 186 -15.97 26.88 -5.47
N ARG A 187 -16.25 25.59 -5.70
CA ARG A 187 -17.27 24.81 -5.00
C ARG A 187 -16.70 23.80 -4.00
N GLY A 188 -15.37 23.64 -3.94
CA GLY A 188 -14.71 22.62 -3.10
C GLY A 188 -15.12 21.19 -3.48
N LYS A 189 -15.45 20.93 -4.76
CA LYS A 189 -15.91 19.62 -5.21
C LYS A 189 -14.88 18.97 -6.13
N ALA A 190 -14.65 17.68 -5.91
CA ALA A 190 -13.87 16.80 -6.80
C ALA A 190 -14.82 15.71 -7.34
N PRO A 191 -15.51 15.93 -8.48
CA PRO A 191 -16.38 14.91 -9.02
C PRO A 191 -15.59 13.69 -9.43
N ARG A 192 -16.08 12.51 -9.06
CA ARG A 192 -15.50 11.24 -9.47
C ARG A 192 -15.73 11.04 -10.96
N ILE A 193 -14.65 10.97 -11.74
CA ILE A 193 -14.73 10.66 -13.17
C ILE A 193 -14.99 9.16 -13.31
N ALA A 194 -15.94 8.80 -14.18
CA ALA A 194 -16.25 7.44 -14.60
C ALA A 194 -16.73 6.45 -13.52
N SER A 195 -16.93 6.87 -12.27
CA SER A 195 -17.44 5.96 -11.23
C SER A 195 -18.76 5.30 -11.64
N GLY A 196 -18.84 3.97 -11.50
CA GLY A 196 -19.99 3.15 -11.88
C GLY A 196 -20.07 2.79 -13.37
N LYS A 197 -19.12 3.20 -14.20
CA LYS A 197 -19.08 2.82 -15.61
C LYS A 197 -18.32 1.52 -15.83
N ILE A 198 -18.74 0.74 -16.82
CA ILE A 198 -17.98 -0.42 -17.31
C ILE A 198 -16.75 0.11 -18.03
N ASP A 199 -15.60 -0.49 -17.75
CA ASP A 199 -14.36 -0.19 -18.44
C ASP A 199 -14.28 -0.94 -19.79
N ASN A 200 -14.07 -0.16 -20.86
CA ASN A 200 -13.84 -0.63 -22.22
C ASN A 200 -12.55 0.01 -22.78
N GLY A 201 -11.62 0.42 -21.93
CA GLY A 201 -10.39 1.12 -22.32
C GLY A 201 -10.56 2.62 -22.62
N GLN A 202 -11.76 3.18 -22.44
CA GLN A 202 -12.08 4.58 -22.80
C GLN A 202 -11.40 5.63 -21.91
N TYR A 203 -10.70 5.20 -20.86
CA TYR A 203 -9.97 6.09 -19.93
C TYR A 203 -8.47 5.75 -19.83
N ASP A 204 -7.93 4.94 -20.74
CA ASP A 204 -6.52 4.50 -20.67
C ASP A 204 -5.54 5.60 -21.09
N ASN A 205 -6.02 6.63 -21.77
CA ASN A 205 -5.20 7.77 -22.24
C ASN A 205 -5.68 9.12 -21.68
N CYS A 206 -6.26 9.12 -20.48
CA CYS A 206 -6.78 10.34 -19.85
C CYS A 206 -5.79 10.95 -18.86
#